data_df00d84cd0212f618c34020336a399f8
#
_entry.id   df00d84cd0212f618c34020336a399f8
#
_cell.length_a   1.000
_cell.length_b   1.000
_cell.length_c   1.000
_cell.angle_alpha   90.00
_cell.angle_beta   90.00
_cell.angle_gamma   90.00
#
_symmetry.space_group_name_H-M   'P 1'
#
loop_
_entity.id
_entity.type
_entity.pdbx_description
1 polymer ?
#
loop_
_entity_poly.entity_id
_entity_poly.type
_entity_poly.pdbx_seq_one_letter_code
_entity_poly.pdbx_strand_id
1 'polypeptide(L)' 'MEREILTVGEAASFLRIGKRSLYRLVKEGKVPGKKVLNKWRFEKERLREWVREGDGA' A
#
# COMPACT_ATOMS: atom_id res chain seq x y z
N MET A 1 -12.72 14.70 -7.09
CA MET A 1 -11.83 14.01 -6.30
C MET A 1 -11.43 12.73 -6.86
N GLU A 2 -10.22 12.63 -7.23
CA GLU A 2 -9.74 11.45 -7.88
C GLU A 2 -9.11 10.50 -6.94
N ARG A 3 -9.44 9.24 -7.10
CA ARG A 3 -8.79 8.22 -6.31
C ARG A 3 -7.75 7.58 -7.17
N GLU A 4 -6.53 7.74 -6.78
CA GLU A 4 -5.45 7.15 -7.52
C GLU A 4 -5.21 5.74 -7.00
N ILE A 5 -5.32 4.77 -7.90
CA ILE A 5 -5.11 3.37 -7.54
C ILE A 5 -3.72 2.96 -7.98
N LEU A 6 -2.97 2.41 -7.08
CA LEU A 6 -1.58 2.02 -7.34
C LEU A 6 -1.43 0.52 -7.43
N THR A 7 -0.53 0.09 -8.29
CA THR A 7 -0.14 -1.32 -8.33
C THR A 7 0.84 -1.56 -7.21
N VAL A 8 1.22 -2.83 -7.02
CA VAL A 8 2.19 -3.16 -5.99
C VAL A 8 3.50 -2.41 -6.22
N GLY A 9 3.95 -2.37 -7.48
CA GLY A 9 5.19 -1.69 -7.79
C GLY A 9 5.11 -0.21 -7.49
N GLU A 10 3.99 0.40 -7.86
CA GLU A 10 3.81 1.82 -7.62
C GLU A 10 3.69 2.12 -6.14
N ALA A 11 2.97 1.27 -5.42
CA ALA A 11 2.80 1.46 -4.00
C ALA A 11 4.13 1.32 -3.26
N ALA A 12 4.91 0.32 -3.64
CA ALA A 12 6.21 0.12 -3.02
C ALA A 12 7.10 1.32 -3.26
N SER A 13 7.05 1.84 -4.46
CA SER A 13 7.83 3.01 -4.81
C SER A 13 7.38 4.23 -4.01
N PHE A 14 6.08 4.38 -3.89
CA PHE A 14 5.50 5.48 -3.13
C PHE A 14 5.95 5.43 -1.67
N LEU A 15 6.00 4.22 -1.12
CA LEU A 15 6.41 4.02 0.27
C LEU A 15 7.92 3.90 0.43
N ARG A 16 8.62 3.85 -0.69
CA ARG A 16 10.07 3.70 -0.71
C ARG A 16 10.55 2.43 -0.03
N ILE A 17 9.85 1.36 -0.32
CA ILE A 17 10.25 0.05 0.19
C ILE A 17 10.28 -0.91 -0.98
N GLY A 18 10.86 -2.08 -0.76
CA GLY A 18 10.90 -3.07 -1.81
C GLY A 18 9.56 -3.75 -1.96
N LYS A 19 9.30 -4.30 -3.15
CA LYS A 19 8.07 -5.01 -3.39
C LYS A 19 7.89 -6.18 -2.44
N ARG A 20 8.98 -6.85 -2.16
CA ARG A 20 8.94 -8.00 -1.27
C ARG A 20 8.47 -7.60 0.12
N SER A 21 8.97 -6.47 0.60
CA SER A 21 8.55 -5.97 1.90
C SER A 21 7.08 -5.61 1.89
N LEU A 22 6.63 -5.01 0.79
CA LEU A 22 5.23 -4.64 0.69
C LEU A 22 4.34 -5.87 0.67
N TYR A 23 4.72 -6.90 -0.07
CA TYR A 23 3.95 -8.14 -0.11
C TYR A 23 3.84 -8.75 1.27
N ARG A 24 4.90 -8.70 2.02
CA ARG A 24 4.89 -9.22 3.38
C ARG A 24 3.90 -8.45 4.24
N LEU A 25 3.92 -7.12 4.13
CA LEU A 25 3.03 -6.29 4.92
C LEU A 25 1.57 -6.53 4.58
N VAL A 26 1.26 -6.69 3.30
CA VAL A 26 -0.12 -6.96 2.92
C VAL A 26 -0.56 -8.32 3.40
N LYS A 27 0.34 -9.27 3.34
CA LYS A 27 0.03 -10.62 3.78
C LYS A 27 -0.26 -10.65 5.27
N GLU A 28 0.43 -9.81 6.03
CA GLU A 28 0.24 -9.71 7.45
C GLU A 28 -0.91 -8.79 7.84
N GLY A 29 -1.52 -8.18 6.84
CA GLY A 29 -2.63 -7.29 7.10
C GLY A 29 -2.25 -5.99 7.74
N LYS A 30 -1.02 -5.56 7.55
CA LYS A 30 -0.52 -4.35 8.19
C LYS A 30 -0.63 -3.11 7.33
N VAL A 31 -0.89 -3.27 6.05
CA VAL A 31 -1.00 -2.13 5.17
C VAL A 31 -2.33 -2.21 4.42
N PRO A 32 -3.02 -1.09 4.23
CA PRO A 32 -4.31 -1.12 3.55
C PRO A 32 -4.15 -1.40 2.07
N GLY A 33 -4.77 -2.45 1.62
CA GLY A 33 -4.75 -2.83 0.22
C GLY A 33 -5.87 -3.78 -0.07
N LYS A 34 -6.17 -3.95 -1.34
CA LYS A 34 -7.22 -4.83 -1.76
C LYS A 34 -6.76 -5.73 -2.88
N LYS A 35 -7.19 -6.98 -2.83
CA LYS A 35 -6.85 -7.91 -3.89
C LYS A 35 -7.97 -7.94 -4.90
N VAL A 36 -7.65 -7.55 -6.11
CA VAL A 36 -8.63 -7.53 -7.21
C VAL A 36 -8.11 -8.40 -8.31
N LEU A 37 -8.86 -9.46 -8.63
CA LEU A 37 -8.47 -10.38 -9.70
C LEU A 37 -7.04 -10.87 -9.55
N ASN A 38 -6.71 -11.30 -8.35
CA ASN A 38 -5.38 -11.85 -8.04
C ASN A 38 -4.25 -10.83 -8.05
N LYS A 39 -4.59 -9.55 -8.08
CA LYS A 39 -3.56 -8.51 -8.04
C LYS A 39 -3.88 -7.52 -6.96
N TRP A 40 -2.86 -7.11 -6.24
CA TRP A 40 -3.05 -6.15 -5.18
C TRP A 40 -3.18 -4.75 -5.73
N ARG A 41 -4.12 -4.00 -5.17
CA ARG A 41 -4.34 -2.61 -5.53
C ARG A 41 -4.38 -1.79 -4.27
N PHE A 42 -3.86 -0.58 -4.35
CA PHE A 42 -3.79 0.30 -3.19
C PHE A 42 -4.31 1.68 -3.55
N GLU A 43 -4.98 2.32 -2.60
CA GLU A 43 -5.41 3.69 -2.79
C GLU A 43 -4.33 4.59 -2.23
N LYS A 44 -3.86 5.50 -3.04
CA LYS A 44 -2.76 6.36 -2.65
C LYS A 44 -3.05 7.14 -1.38
N GLU A 45 -4.27 7.66 -1.27
CA GLU A 45 -4.64 8.42 -0.08
C GLU A 45 -4.62 7.57 1.17
N ARG A 46 -5.04 6.33 1.04
CA ARG A 46 -5.02 5.43 2.16
C ARG A 46 -3.61 5.11 2.60
N LEU A 47 -2.73 4.95 1.65
CA LEU A 47 -1.33 4.70 1.98
C LEU A 47 -0.72 5.90 2.67
N ARG A 48 -1.08 7.08 2.21
CA ARG A 48 -0.58 8.30 2.81
C ARG A 48 -1.01 8.41 4.27
N GLU A 49 -2.26 8.12 4.54
CA GLU A 49 -2.77 8.15 5.90
C GLU A 49 -2.12 7.09 6.76
N TRP A 50 -1.93 5.93 6.18
CA TRP A 50 -1.31 4.82 6.90
C TRP A 50 0.09 5.17 7.35
N VAL A 51 0.85 5.78 6.46
CA VAL A 51 2.21 6.19 6.80
C VAL A 51 2.19 7.22 7.92
N ARG A 52 1.26 8.14 7.82
CA ARG A 52 1.14 9.18 8.81
C ARG A 52 0.82 8.64 10.19
N GLU A 53 -0.11 7.70 10.25
CA GLU A 53 -0.52 7.14 11.52
C GLU A 53 0.47 6.14 12.07
N GLY A 54 0.98 5.30 11.18
CA GLY A 54 1.87 4.26 11.61
C GLY A 54 3.14 4.78 12.21
N ASP A 55 3.51 5.94 11.79
CA ASP A 55 4.73 6.50 12.25
C ASP A 55 4.69 6.97 13.66
N GLY A 56 3.51 7.19 14.15
CA GLY A 56 3.37 7.63 15.50
C GLY A 56 3.77 6.60 16.51
N ALA A 57 3.91 5.41 16.05
CA ALA A 57 4.22 4.33 16.96
C ALA A 57 5.62 4.46 17.50
#